data_7253c5d9aed67be020cbe8620043af75
#
_entry.id   7253c5d9aed67be020cbe8620043af75
#
_cell.length_a   1.000
_cell.length_b   1.000
_cell.length_c   1.000
_cell.angle_alpha   90.00
_cell.angle_beta   90.00
_cell.angle_gamma   90.00
#
_symmetry.space_group_name_H-M   'P 1'
#
loop_
_entity.id
_entity.type
_entity.pdbx_description
1 polymer ?
#
loop_
_entity_poly.entity_id
_entity_poly.type
_entity_poly.pdbx_seq_one_letter_code
_entity_poly.pdbx_strand_id
1 'polypeptide(L)'
;MTATPQARQIGTRLPKPARRRQLLTAAQEVFVAQGYHAAAMDEIAERAGVSKPVLYQHFPGKLDLYLALLDESVDALNVAVRTALESTTDNKQRVSATFTAFFDFVGSTGQAFRRVFESDLRNEPAVRSRLDESSRDCAEMISEIIREDAGVGDEEAHLLGMGLVGMAQVSATYWLSTDRAIPKDAAEQLMARLAWRGISGWPRAGESILAADQ
;
A
#
# COMPACT_ATOMS: atom_id res chain seq x y z
N MET A 1 -40.56 -22.28 42.92
CA MET A 1 -39.77 -22.25 41.66
C MET A 1 -39.28 -20.84 41.48
N THR A 2 -38.08 -20.55 41.96
CA THR A 2 -37.45 -19.24 41.95
C THR A 2 -36.59 -19.11 40.70
N ALA A 3 -36.97 -18.19 39.80
CA ALA A 3 -36.20 -17.91 38.58
C ALA A 3 -34.96 -17.10 38.95
N THR A 4 -33.79 -17.63 38.61
CA THR A 4 -32.51 -16.96 38.76
C THR A 4 -32.39 -15.86 37.69
N PRO A 5 -32.03 -14.61 38.04
CA PRO A 5 -31.79 -13.58 37.01
C PRO A 5 -30.51 -13.88 36.25
N GLN A 6 -30.61 -14.00 34.93
CA GLN A 6 -29.45 -14.04 34.04
C GLN A 6 -28.68 -12.73 34.19
N ALA A 7 -27.45 -12.83 34.69
CA ALA A 7 -26.49 -11.75 34.73
C ALA A 7 -26.18 -11.29 33.27
N ARG A 8 -26.58 -10.04 32.96
CA ARG A 8 -26.10 -9.31 31.79
C ARG A 8 -24.56 -9.32 31.83
N GLN A 9 -23.93 -10.03 30.93
CA GLN A 9 -22.49 -9.88 30.69
C GLN A 9 -22.25 -8.41 30.32
N ILE A 10 -21.68 -7.66 31.24
CA ILE A 10 -21.13 -6.33 30.97
C ILE A 10 -19.92 -6.55 30.07
N GLY A 11 -20.11 -6.38 28.76
CA GLY A 11 -19.05 -6.48 27.79
C GLY A 11 -17.91 -5.54 28.18
N THR A 12 -16.73 -6.09 28.40
CA THR A 12 -15.52 -5.35 28.77
C THR A 12 -15.30 -4.24 27.74
N ARG A 13 -15.32 -2.99 28.20
CA ARG A 13 -15.13 -1.83 27.32
C ARG A 13 -13.73 -1.91 26.71
N LEU A 14 -13.65 -2.22 25.42
CA LEU A 14 -12.37 -2.30 24.70
C LEU A 14 -11.61 -0.97 24.80
N PRO A 15 -10.28 -1.00 25.00
CA PRO A 15 -9.45 0.19 24.90
C PRO A 15 -9.62 0.90 23.56
N LYS A 16 -9.46 2.23 23.52
CA LYS A 16 -9.67 3.05 22.32
C LYS A 16 -8.95 2.54 21.07
N PRO A 17 -7.65 2.11 21.14
CA PRO A 17 -6.94 1.56 19.98
C PRO A 17 -7.51 0.22 19.48
N ALA A 18 -7.93 -0.66 20.41
CA ALA A 18 -8.53 -1.94 20.05
C ALA A 18 -9.91 -1.75 19.38
N ARG A 19 -10.70 -0.79 19.90
CA ARG A 19 -11.97 -0.41 19.30
C ARG A 19 -11.78 0.16 17.90
N ARG A 20 -10.79 1.05 17.70
CA ARG A 20 -10.47 1.60 16.38
C ARG A 20 -10.14 0.49 15.36
N ARG A 21 -9.30 -0.48 15.72
CA ARG A 21 -8.99 -1.64 14.87
C ARG A 21 -10.21 -2.47 14.53
N GLN A 22 -11.07 -2.75 15.51
CA GLN A 22 -12.33 -3.47 15.28
C GLN A 22 -13.21 -2.76 14.24
N LEU A 23 -13.32 -1.44 14.32
CA LEU A 23 -14.08 -0.63 13.38
C LEU A 23 -13.47 -0.65 11.97
N LEU A 24 -12.16 -0.56 11.86
CA LEU A 24 -11.44 -0.62 10.57
C LEU A 24 -11.59 -2.00 9.92
N THR A 25 -11.47 -3.09 10.70
CA THR A 25 -11.70 -4.45 10.16
C THR A 25 -13.12 -4.59 9.61
N ALA A 26 -14.15 -4.15 10.35
CA ALA A 26 -15.53 -4.20 9.88
C ALA A 26 -15.76 -3.32 8.63
N ALA A 27 -15.16 -2.12 8.60
CA ALA A 27 -15.23 -1.24 7.43
C ALA A 27 -14.58 -1.86 6.20
N GLN A 28 -13.41 -2.48 6.35
CA GLN A 28 -12.72 -3.19 5.28
C GLN A 28 -13.59 -4.32 4.71
N GLU A 29 -14.19 -5.15 5.57
CA GLU A 29 -15.09 -6.23 5.14
C GLU A 29 -16.28 -5.70 4.33
N VAL A 30 -16.91 -4.62 4.79
CA VAL A 30 -18.06 -4.01 4.11
C VAL A 30 -17.63 -3.38 2.77
N PHE A 31 -16.52 -2.62 2.74
CA PHE A 31 -16.00 -2.03 1.50
C PHE A 31 -15.60 -3.09 0.47
N VAL A 32 -15.00 -4.19 0.91
CA VAL A 32 -14.65 -5.32 0.03
C VAL A 32 -15.89 -5.99 -0.55
N ALA A 33 -16.95 -6.17 0.26
CA ALA A 33 -18.15 -6.87 -0.17
C ALA A 33 -18.95 -6.08 -1.21
N GLN A 34 -19.09 -4.77 -1.06
CA GLN A 34 -20.04 -3.98 -1.88
C GLN A 34 -19.46 -2.68 -2.48
N GLY A 35 -18.18 -2.37 -2.21
CA GLY A 35 -17.52 -1.15 -2.65
C GLY A 35 -17.83 0.05 -1.75
N TYR A 36 -17.04 1.13 -1.92
CA TYR A 36 -17.17 2.33 -1.08
C TYR A 36 -18.54 3.00 -1.20
N HIS A 37 -19.06 3.18 -2.41
CA HIS A 37 -20.29 3.96 -2.62
C HIS A 37 -21.51 3.32 -1.99
N ALA A 38 -21.68 2.00 -2.15
CA ALA A 38 -22.82 1.25 -1.62
C ALA A 38 -22.73 1.04 -0.08
N ALA A 39 -21.52 1.01 0.48
CA ALA A 39 -21.32 0.81 1.91
C ALA A 39 -21.95 1.91 2.75
N ALA A 40 -22.69 1.51 3.80
CA ALA A 40 -23.33 2.41 4.75
C ALA A 40 -22.63 2.37 6.11
N MET A 41 -22.53 3.53 6.78
CA MET A 41 -22.00 3.63 8.14
C MET A 41 -22.77 2.76 9.14
N ASP A 42 -24.07 2.60 8.91
CA ASP A 42 -24.95 1.79 9.76
C ASP A 42 -24.57 0.31 9.72
N GLU A 43 -24.31 -0.20 8.53
CA GLU A 43 -23.90 -1.57 8.30
C GLU A 43 -22.50 -1.85 8.88
N ILE A 44 -21.60 -0.88 8.77
CA ILE A 44 -20.26 -0.97 9.39
C ILE A 44 -20.39 -1.05 10.92
N ALA A 45 -21.29 -0.24 11.54
CA ALA A 45 -21.54 -0.29 12.98
C ALA A 45 -22.12 -1.65 13.41
N GLU A 46 -23.09 -2.17 12.66
CA GLU A 46 -23.69 -3.49 12.89
C GLU A 46 -22.64 -4.60 12.74
N ARG A 47 -21.84 -4.59 11.68
CA ARG A 47 -20.76 -5.55 11.44
C ARG A 47 -19.71 -5.53 12.55
N ALA A 48 -19.39 -4.34 13.06
CA ALA A 48 -18.49 -4.15 14.18
C ALA A 48 -19.12 -4.50 15.54
N GLY A 49 -20.44 -4.77 15.63
CA GLY A 49 -21.14 -5.02 16.89
C GLY A 49 -21.14 -3.82 17.83
N VAL A 50 -21.19 -2.59 17.29
CA VAL A 50 -21.23 -1.35 18.08
C VAL A 50 -22.44 -0.51 17.73
N SER A 51 -22.77 0.44 18.61
CA SER A 51 -23.79 1.44 18.29
C SER A 51 -23.26 2.51 17.34
N LYS A 52 -24.14 3.11 16.51
CA LYS A 52 -23.79 4.22 15.60
C LYS A 52 -23.02 5.36 16.29
N PRO A 53 -23.43 5.85 17.48
CA PRO A 53 -22.67 6.89 18.18
C PRO A 53 -21.24 6.50 18.49
N VAL A 54 -20.97 5.23 18.80
CA VAL A 54 -19.61 4.74 19.05
C VAL A 54 -18.77 4.78 17.77
N LEU A 55 -19.33 4.37 16.62
CA LEU A 55 -18.65 4.50 15.34
C LEU A 55 -18.31 5.96 15.01
N TYR A 56 -19.31 6.86 15.12
CA TYR A 56 -19.13 8.28 14.81
C TYR A 56 -18.17 9.02 15.77
N GLN A 57 -17.99 8.52 17.01
CA GLN A 57 -16.95 9.04 17.93
C GLN A 57 -15.53 8.74 17.47
N HIS A 58 -15.33 7.67 16.68
CA HIS A 58 -14.03 7.28 16.15
C HIS A 58 -13.79 7.81 14.73
N PHE A 59 -14.82 7.84 13.92
CA PHE A 59 -14.77 8.23 12.51
C PHE A 59 -16.00 9.08 12.18
N PRO A 60 -15.82 10.40 11.98
CA PRO A 60 -16.92 11.33 11.69
C PRO A 60 -17.72 10.99 10.45
N GLY A 61 -17.07 10.32 9.47
CA GLY A 61 -17.72 9.94 8.22
C GLY A 61 -17.09 8.72 7.56
N LYS A 62 -17.72 8.28 6.46
CA LYS A 62 -17.28 7.14 5.68
C LYS A 62 -15.91 7.37 5.02
N LEU A 63 -15.65 8.63 4.62
CA LEU A 63 -14.36 9.01 4.06
C LEU A 63 -13.25 8.89 5.10
N ASP A 64 -13.49 9.25 6.36
CA ASP A 64 -12.49 9.13 7.43
C ASP A 64 -12.11 7.67 7.71
N LEU A 65 -13.09 6.76 7.65
CA LEU A 65 -12.83 5.32 7.71
C LEU A 65 -11.98 4.83 6.54
N TYR A 66 -12.33 5.27 5.33
CA TYR A 66 -11.62 4.90 4.13
C TYR A 66 -10.17 5.41 4.15
N LEU A 67 -9.97 6.67 4.52
CA LEU A 67 -8.63 7.27 4.62
C LEU A 67 -7.79 6.56 5.68
N ALA A 68 -8.38 6.17 6.80
CA ALA A 68 -7.66 5.42 7.83
C ALA A 68 -7.24 4.01 7.37
N LEU A 69 -8.06 3.32 6.55
CA LEU A 69 -7.68 2.05 5.93
C LEU A 69 -6.60 2.25 4.86
N LEU A 70 -6.67 3.36 4.12
CA LEU A 70 -5.64 3.73 3.15
C LEU A 70 -4.30 4.00 3.86
N ASP A 71 -4.31 4.77 4.96
CA ASP A 71 -3.13 5.06 5.76
C ASP A 71 -2.47 3.75 6.26
N GLU A 72 -3.25 2.81 6.84
CA GLU A 72 -2.73 1.49 7.26
C GLU A 72 -2.12 0.70 6.09
N SER A 73 -2.73 0.79 4.90
CA SER A 73 -2.25 0.09 3.71
C SER A 73 -0.95 0.71 3.18
N VAL A 74 -0.87 2.04 3.14
CA VAL A 74 0.33 2.79 2.74
C VAL A 74 1.49 2.51 3.69
N ASP A 75 1.24 2.55 5.00
CA ASP A 75 2.25 2.23 6.01
C ASP A 75 2.79 0.80 5.82
N ALA A 76 1.91 -0.16 5.57
CA ALA A 76 2.31 -1.55 5.32
C ALA A 76 3.17 -1.69 4.05
N LEU A 77 2.85 -0.98 2.97
CA LEU A 77 3.66 -0.94 1.76
C LEU A 77 5.04 -0.33 2.02
N ASN A 78 5.09 0.83 2.69
CA ASN A 78 6.34 1.51 3.00
C ASN A 78 7.27 0.63 3.87
N VAL A 79 6.70 -0.09 4.85
CA VAL A 79 7.45 -1.07 5.66
C VAL A 79 7.95 -2.23 4.80
N ALA A 80 7.13 -2.77 3.90
CA ALA A 80 7.52 -3.87 3.02
C ALA A 80 8.65 -3.47 2.07
N VAL A 81 8.57 -2.28 1.46
CA VAL A 81 9.62 -1.74 0.57
C VAL A 81 10.92 -1.51 1.35
N ARG A 82 10.86 -0.88 2.52
CA ARG A 82 12.03 -0.70 3.38
C ARG A 82 12.70 -2.03 3.73
N THR A 83 11.91 -3.01 4.18
CA THR A 83 12.41 -4.35 4.52
C THR A 83 13.07 -5.02 3.31
N ALA A 84 12.50 -4.87 2.12
CA ALA A 84 13.07 -5.40 0.88
C ALA A 84 14.44 -4.76 0.56
N LEU A 85 14.54 -3.44 0.68
CA LEU A 85 15.78 -2.70 0.43
C LEU A 85 16.89 -3.02 1.44
N GLU A 86 16.53 -3.25 2.70
CA GLU A 86 17.46 -3.58 3.80
C GLU A 86 17.85 -5.07 3.83
N SER A 87 17.13 -5.95 3.11
CA SER A 87 17.33 -7.41 3.16
C SER A 87 18.66 -7.88 2.58
N THR A 88 19.33 -7.08 1.77
CA THR A 88 20.56 -7.41 1.08
C THR A 88 21.35 -6.15 0.71
N THR A 89 22.66 -6.31 0.46
CA THR A 89 23.52 -5.25 -0.11
C THR A 89 23.73 -5.40 -1.62
N ASP A 90 23.21 -6.47 -2.23
CA ASP A 90 23.26 -6.69 -3.67
C ASP A 90 22.09 -5.96 -4.33
N ASN A 91 22.38 -4.97 -5.16
CA ASN A 91 21.39 -4.12 -5.80
C ASN A 91 20.45 -4.86 -6.75
N LYS A 92 20.92 -5.93 -7.41
CA LYS A 92 20.05 -6.76 -8.23
C LYS A 92 19.02 -7.51 -7.39
N GLN A 93 19.44 -7.97 -6.20
CA GLN A 93 18.53 -8.61 -5.25
C GLN A 93 17.58 -7.57 -4.62
N ARG A 94 18.06 -6.35 -4.29
CA ARG A 94 17.21 -5.24 -3.82
C ARG A 94 16.10 -4.92 -4.82
N VAL A 95 16.44 -4.79 -6.11
CA VAL A 95 15.45 -4.57 -7.17
C VAL A 95 14.43 -5.71 -7.19
N SER A 96 14.88 -6.96 -7.19
CA SER A 96 13.97 -8.12 -7.18
C SER A 96 13.05 -8.13 -5.96
N ALA A 97 13.62 -7.94 -4.76
CA ALA A 97 12.86 -7.92 -3.50
C ALA A 97 11.84 -6.78 -3.45
N THR A 98 12.17 -5.61 -4.01
CA THR A 98 11.25 -4.46 -4.07
C THR A 98 10.06 -4.76 -4.99
N PHE A 99 10.29 -5.32 -6.18
CA PHE A 99 9.19 -5.74 -7.06
C PHE A 99 8.32 -6.81 -6.39
N THR A 100 8.93 -7.81 -5.74
CA THR A 100 8.19 -8.81 -4.96
C THR A 100 7.32 -8.14 -3.89
N ALA A 101 7.85 -7.18 -3.13
CA ALA A 101 7.09 -6.45 -2.10
C ALA A 101 5.85 -5.72 -2.69
N PHE A 102 6.00 -5.06 -3.84
CA PHE A 102 4.86 -4.40 -4.51
C PHE A 102 3.82 -5.40 -5.01
N PHE A 103 4.24 -6.49 -5.66
CA PHE A 103 3.32 -7.50 -6.17
C PHE A 103 2.63 -8.28 -5.03
N ASP A 104 3.34 -8.58 -3.95
CA ASP A 104 2.77 -9.19 -2.74
C ASP A 104 1.75 -8.27 -2.10
N PHE A 105 2.07 -6.99 -1.95
CA PHE A 105 1.15 -6.00 -1.42
C PHE A 105 -0.13 -5.92 -2.26
N VAL A 106 -0.01 -5.74 -3.58
CA VAL A 106 -1.15 -5.69 -4.48
C VAL A 106 -1.88 -7.03 -4.54
N GLY A 107 -1.16 -8.14 -4.49
CA GLY A 107 -1.73 -9.50 -4.55
C GLY A 107 -2.46 -9.94 -3.29
N SER A 108 -1.97 -9.59 -2.10
CA SER A 108 -2.56 -9.94 -0.81
C SER A 108 -3.73 -9.03 -0.44
N THR A 109 -3.61 -7.76 -0.77
CA THR A 109 -4.67 -6.76 -0.59
C THR A 109 -5.68 -6.79 -1.75
N GLY A 110 -5.43 -7.64 -2.75
CA GLY A 110 -5.89 -7.57 -4.15
C GLY A 110 -7.37 -7.34 -4.39
N GLN A 111 -8.29 -8.06 -3.76
CA GLN A 111 -9.72 -7.77 -3.95
C GLN A 111 -10.18 -6.56 -3.14
N ALA A 112 -9.65 -6.38 -1.93
CA ALA A 112 -9.91 -5.21 -1.10
C ALA A 112 -9.34 -3.95 -1.74
N PHE A 113 -8.07 -4.02 -2.16
CA PHE A 113 -7.38 -2.95 -2.86
C PHE A 113 -8.08 -2.59 -4.17
N ARG A 114 -8.45 -3.58 -5.00
CA ARG A 114 -9.11 -3.36 -6.29
C ARG A 114 -10.44 -2.62 -6.13
N ARG A 115 -11.32 -3.04 -5.21
CA ARG A 115 -12.62 -2.41 -4.97
C ARG A 115 -12.52 -1.08 -4.23
N VAL A 116 -11.48 -0.92 -3.42
CA VAL A 116 -11.24 0.29 -2.64
C VAL A 116 -10.46 1.33 -3.45
N PHE A 117 -9.49 0.91 -4.30
CA PHE A 117 -8.59 1.82 -5.03
C PHE A 117 -8.92 2.00 -6.53
N GLU A 118 -9.74 1.12 -7.13
CA GLU A 118 -10.27 1.33 -8.49
C GLU A 118 -11.51 2.22 -8.54
N SER A 119 -12.04 2.66 -7.39
CA SER A 119 -13.22 3.50 -7.31
C SER A 119 -12.91 4.94 -7.74
N ASP A 120 -13.97 5.70 -8.04
CA ASP A 120 -13.96 7.15 -8.33
C ASP A 120 -13.26 7.99 -7.25
N LEU A 121 -12.93 7.38 -6.10
CA LEU A 121 -12.18 7.99 -5.00
C LEU A 121 -10.73 8.36 -5.36
N ARG A 122 -10.16 7.83 -6.45
CA ARG A 122 -8.86 8.35 -6.94
C ARG A 122 -8.90 9.84 -7.30
N ASN A 123 -10.10 10.36 -7.55
CA ASN A 123 -10.31 11.79 -7.81
C ASN A 123 -10.53 12.61 -6.52
N GLU A 124 -10.74 11.93 -5.37
CA GLU A 124 -10.83 12.60 -4.08
C GLU A 124 -9.46 13.17 -3.69
N PRO A 125 -9.34 14.49 -3.46
CA PRO A 125 -8.04 15.13 -3.21
C PRO A 125 -7.29 14.53 -2.01
N ALA A 126 -8.01 14.16 -0.95
CA ALA A 126 -7.41 13.57 0.24
C ALA A 126 -6.82 12.18 -0.03
N VAL A 127 -7.44 11.37 -0.90
CA VAL A 127 -6.95 10.06 -1.32
C VAL A 127 -5.73 10.21 -2.19
N ARG A 128 -5.80 11.10 -3.19
CA ARG A 128 -4.67 11.37 -4.09
C ARG A 128 -3.44 11.82 -3.33
N SER A 129 -3.59 12.76 -2.40
CA SER A 129 -2.48 13.27 -1.60
C SER A 129 -1.73 12.15 -0.86
N ARG A 130 -2.45 11.18 -0.27
CA ARG A 130 -1.84 10.05 0.45
C ARG A 130 -1.11 9.09 -0.47
N LEU A 131 -1.68 8.81 -1.65
CA LEU A 131 -1.04 7.95 -2.65
C LEU A 131 0.23 8.60 -3.22
N ASP A 132 0.17 9.91 -3.50
CA ASP A 132 1.31 10.67 -3.99
C ASP A 132 2.42 10.77 -2.91
N GLU A 133 2.05 10.92 -1.63
CA GLU A 133 2.97 10.92 -0.50
C GLU A 133 3.65 9.56 -0.35
N SER A 134 2.91 8.46 -0.35
CA SER A 134 3.47 7.11 -0.32
C SER A 134 4.43 6.84 -1.48
N SER A 135 4.07 7.29 -2.68
CA SER A 135 4.94 7.12 -3.85
C SER A 135 6.26 7.89 -3.69
N ARG A 136 6.20 9.10 -3.11
CA ARG A 136 7.39 9.89 -2.80
C ARG A 136 8.25 9.26 -1.70
N ASP A 137 7.63 8.73 -0.64
CA ASP A 137 8.34 8.04 0.44
C ASP A 137 9.08 6.80 -0.07
N CYS A 138 8.42 5.98 -0.89
CA CYS A 138 9.06 4.83 -1.53
C CYS A 138 10.21 5.26 -2.46
N ALA A 139 10.00 6.33 -3.24
CA ALA A 139 11.02 6.85 -4.13
C ALA A 139 12.22 7.39 -3.36
N GLU A 140 12.01 8.08 -2.25
CA GLU A 140 13.12 8.59 -1.42
C GLU A 140 13.97 7.46 -0.87
N MET A 141 13.37 6.39 -0.32
CA MET A 141 14.10 5.21 0.15
C MET A 141 14.97 4.58 -0.95
N ILE A 142 14.46 4.52 -2.18
CA ILE A 142 15.20 3.99 -3.32
C ILE A 142 16.29 4.98 -3.76
N SER A 143 16.01 6.28 -3.74
CA SER A 143 16.93 7.35 -4.13
C SER A 143 18.15 7.42 -3.24
N GLU A 144 18.00 7.19 -1.94
CA GLU A 144 19.12 7.11 -0.98
C GLU A 144 20.16 6.08 -1.44
N ILE A 145 19.69 4.88 -1.83
CA ILE A 145 20.57 3.80 -2.31
C ILE A 145 21.21 4.16 -3.65
N ILE A 146 20.44 4.76 -4.58
CA ILE A 146 20.96 5.17 -5.88
C ILE A 146 22.06 6.23 -5.73
N ARG A 147 21.88 7.21 -4.84
CA ARG A 147 22.89 8.23 -4.55
C ARG A 147 24.19 7.61 -4.04
N GLU A 148 24.07 6.68 -3.08
CA GLU A 148 25.24 6.03 -2.47
C GLU A 148 26.02 5.20 -3.51
N ASP A 149 25.32 4.47 -4.39
CA ASP A 149 25.93 3.48 -5.25
C ASP A 149 26.33 4.04 -6.64
N ALA A 150 25.54 4.97 -7.20
CA ALA A 150 25.79 5.52 -8.53
C ALA A 150 26.48 6.89 -8.52
N GLY A 151 26.49 7.59 -7.38
CA GLY A 151 27.12 8.91 -7.25
C GLY A 151 26.46 9.99 -8.10
N VAL A 152 25.17 9.81 -8.41
CA VAL A 152 24.35 10.83 -9.12
C VAL A 152 23.85 11.88 -8.13
N GLY A 153 23.43 13.05 -8.65
CA GLY A 153 22.86 14.12 -7.84
C GLY A 153 21.48 13.76 -7.25
N ASP A 154 21.02 14.56 -6.28
CA ASP A 154 19.77 14.32 -5.56
C ASP A 154 18.55 14.28 -6.51
N GLU A 155 18.48 15.22 -7.45
CA GLU A 155 17.37 15.34 -8.40
C GLU A 155 17.32 14.12 -9.35
N GLU A 156 18.49 13.69 -9.85
CA GLU A 156 18.59 12.52 -10.73
C GLU A 156 18.22 11.23 -9.97
N ALA A 157 18.73 11.06 -8.74
CA ALA A 157 18.40 9.91 -7.91
C ALA A 157 16.90 9.85 -7.61
N HIS A 158 16.28 11.00 -7.29
CA HIS A 158 14.85 11.08 -7.02
C HIS A 158 14.01 10.76 -8.27
N LEU A 159 14.41 11.27 -9.44
CA LEU A 159 13.75 10.95 -10.71
C LEU A 159 13.81 9.45 -11.01
N LEU A 160 14.95 8.81 -10.79
CA LEU A 160 15.11 7.37 -10.98
C LEU A 160 14.28 6.57 -9.97
N GLY A 161 14.27 6.97 -8.69
CA GLY A 161 13.45 6.38 -7.66
C GLY A 161 11.95 6.43 -8.01
N MET A 162 11.46 7.60 -8.43
CA MET A 162 10.08 7.77 -8.90
C MET A 162 9.77 6.89 -10.13
N GLY A 163 10.70 6.77 -11.07
CA GLY A 163 10.57 5.90 -12.24
C GLY A 163 10.41 4.43 -11.84
N LEU A 164 11.20 3.94 -10.89
CA LEU A 164 11.13 2.57 -10.39
C LEU A 164 9.84 2.30 -9.62
N VAL A 165 9.40 3.23 -8.77
CA VAL A 165 8.11 3.14 -8.06
C VAL A 165 6.96 3.11 -9.06
N GLY A 166 6.94 4.02 -10.05
CA GLY A 166 5.92 4.04 -11.09
C GLY A 166 5.87 2.74 -11.89
N MET A 167 7.04 2.20 -12.25
CA MET A 167 7.13 0.90 -12.94
C MET A 167 6.53 -0.23 -12.09
N ALA A 168 6.89 -0.33 -10.81
CA ALA A 168 6.38 -1.36 -9.92
C ALA A 168 4.87 -1.21 -9.69
N GLN A 169 4.40 -0.01 -9.40
CA GLN A 169 2.99 0.27 -9.11
C GLN A 169 2.09 0.03 -10.32
N VAL A 170 2.47 0.53 -11.50
CA VAL A 170 1.66 0.38 -12.72
C VAL A 170 1.63 -1.07 -13.16
N SER A 171 2.77 -1.77 -13.14
CA SER A 171 2.82 -3.18 -13.56
C SER A 171 2.07 -4.11 -12.61
N ALA A 172 2.19 -3.92 -11.29
CA ALA A 172 1.45 -4.72 -10.31
C ALA A 172 -0.07 -4.48 -10.40
N THR A 173 -0.49 -3.23 -10.60
CA THR A 173 -1.91 -2.88 -10.82
C THR A 173 -2.45 -3.51 -12.11
N TYR A 174 -1.69 -3.42 -13.22
CA TYR A 174 -2.06 -4.05 -14.48
C TYR A 174 -2.16 -5.58 -14.35
N TRP A 175 -1.15 -6.21 -13.73
CA TRP A 175 -1.18 -7.66 -13.48
C TRP A 175 -2.42 -8.10 -12.70
N LEU A 176 -2.82 -7.34 -11.68
CA LEU A 176 -4.04 -7.62 -10.92
C LEU A 176 -5.29 -7.44 -11.79
N SER A 177 -5.33 -6.42 -12.67
CA SER A 177 -6.50 -6.10 -13.51
C SER A 177 -6.76 -7.13 -14.60
N THR A 178 -5.75 -7.88 -15.03
CA THR A 178 -5.84 -8.95 -16.03
C THR A 178 -6.15 -10.32 -15.45
N ASP A 179 -6.80 -10.38 -14.28
CA ASP A 179 -7.14 -11.62 -13.57
C ASP A 179 -5.93 -12.56 -13.37
N ARG A 180 -4.74 -11.97 -13.24
CA ARG A 180 -3.48 -12.69 -13.01
C ARG A 180 -3.17 -13.70 -14.12
N ALA A 181 -3.41 -13.32 -15.36
CA ALA A 181 -3.13 -14.14 -16.55
C ALA A 181 -1.68 -14.66 -16.59
N ILE A 182 -0.74 -13.92 -15.96
CA ILE A 182 0.65 -14.35 -15.74
C ILE A 182 0.78 -14.73 -14.25
N PRO A 183 1.43 -15.87 -13.90
CA PRO A 183 1.76 -16.19 -12.51
C PRO A 183 2.52 -15.05 -11.84
N LYS A 184 2.26 -14.81 -10.54
CA LYS A 184 2.81 -13.68 -9.79
C LYS A 184 4.33 -13.62 -9.87
N ASP A 185 4.99 -14.73 -9.58
CA ASP A 185 6.45 -14.88 -9.61
C ASP A 185 7.05 -14.61 -11.01
N ALA A 186 6.36 -15.01 -12.06
CA ALA A 186 6.78 -14.70 -13.43
C ALA A 186 6.64 -13.20 -13.74
N ALA A 187 5.56 -12.56 -13.31
CA ALA A 187 5.36 -11.12 -13.48
C ALA A 187 6.40 -10.29 -12.72
N GLU A 188 6.67 -10.64 -11.46
CA GLU A 188 7.72 -10.04 -10.63
C GLU A 188 9.09 -10.13 -11.30
N GLN A 189 9.47 -11.34 -11.74
CA GLN A 189 10.76 -11.56 -12.40
C GLN A 189 10.90 -10.81 -13.72
N LEU A 190 9.83 -10.71 -14.51
CA LEU A 190 9.84 -9.93 -15.75
C LEU A 190 10.14 -8.46 -15.46
N MET A 191 9.45 -7.89 -14.49
CA MET A 191 9.61 -6.48 -14.14
C MET A 191 10.94 -6.19 -13.46
N ALA A 192 11.40 -7.05 -12.56
CA ALA A 192 12.71 -6.93 -11.93
C ALA A 192 13.85 -7.03 -12.98
N ARG A 193 13.73 -7.92 -13.96
CA ARG A 193 14.70 -8.02 -15.05
C ARG A 193 14.70 -6.79 -15.95
N LEU A 194 13.52 -6.24 -16.27
CA LEU A 194 13.41 -5.03 -17.07
C LEU A 194 14.07 -3.85 -16.35
N ALA A 195 13.73 -3.65 -15.07
CA ALA A 195 14.32 -2.60 -14.25
C ALA A 195 15.84 -2.75 -14.12
N TRP A 196 16.33 -3.96 -13.82
CA TRP A 196 17.75 -4.22 -13.65
C TRP A 196 18.55 -4.04 -14.95
N ARG A 197 18.03 -4.45 -16.10
CA ARG A 197 18.73 -4.27 -17.38
C ARG A 197 18.87 -2.80 -17.75
N GLY A 198 17.86 -1.98 -17.47
CA GLY A 198 17.94 -0.54 -17.63
C GLY A 198 18.96 0.09 -16.68
N ILE A 199 18.99 -0.36 -15.41
CA ILE A 199 19.92 0.16 -14.40
C ILE A 199 21.35 -0.36 -14.61
N SER A 200 21.54 -1.59 -15.10
CA SER A 200 22.89 -2.17 -15.31
C SER A 200 23.72 -1.47 -16.40
N GLY A 201 23.08 -0.69 -17.26
CA GLY A 201 23.74 0.19 -18.23
C GLY A 201 24.07 1.58 -17.68
N TRP A 202 23.72 1.88 -16.43
CA TRP A 202 23.96 3.19 -15.83
C TRP A 202 25.44 3.41 -15.51
N PRO A 203 26.01 4.60 -15.77
CA PRO A 203 27.41 4.90 -15.44
C PRO A 203 27.67 4.75 -13.94
N ARG A 204 28.86 4.25 -13.59
CA ARG A 204 29.28 4.18 -12.17
C ARG A 204 29.74 5.56 -11.69
N ALA A 205 29.81 5.70 -10.37
CA ALA A 205 30.32 6.94 -9.76
C ALA A 205 31.65 7.37 -10.39
N GLY A 206 31.68 8.58 -10.97
CA GLY A 206 32.84 9.12 -11.70
C GLY A 206 32.77 9.03 -13.22
N GLU A 207 31.77 8.36 -13.81
CA GLU A 207 31.49 8.34 -15.24
C GLU A 207 30.36 9.33 -15.57
N SER A 208 30.53 10.15 -16.61
CA SER A 208 29.48 11.10 -17.01
C SER A 208 28.35 10.40 -17.76
N ILE A 209 27.11 10.61 -17.33
CA ILE A 209 25.89 10.11 -18.00
C ILE A 209 25.82 10.57 -19.46
N LEU A 210 26.33 11.77 -19.77
CA LEU A 210 26.27 12.38 -21.10
C LEU A 210 27.45 12.00 -22.01
N ALA A 211 28.43 11.24 -21.51
CA ALA A 211 29.60 10.79 -22.30
C ALA A 211 29.43 9.40 -22.91
N ALA A 212 28.37 8.66 -22.57
CA ALA A 212 28.17 7.27 -23.02
C ALA A 212 27.54 7.13 -24.42
N ASP A 213 27.17 8.24 -25.08
CA ASP A 213 26.50 8.28 -26.40
C ASP A 213 27.42 8.77 -27.55
N GLN A 214 28.76 8.66 -27.43
CA GLN A 214 29.66 8.97 -28.53
C GLN A 214 30.40 7.75 -29.06
#